data_2fd346d3bf180848667111498fa5eb95
#
_entry.id   2fd346d3bf180848667111498fa5eb95
#
_cell.length_a   1.000
_cell.length_b   1.000
_cell.length_c   1.000
_cell.angle_alpha   90.00
_cell.angle_beta   90.00
_cell.angle_gamma   90.00
#
_symmetry.space_group_name_H-M   'P 1'
#
loop_
_entity.id
_entity.type
_entity.pdbx_description
1 polymer ?
#
loop_
_entity_poly.entity_id
_entity_poly.type
_entity_poly.pdbx_seq_one_letter_code
_entity_poly.pdbx_strand_id
1 'polypeptide(L)'
;YLPYGRSYLEPARRIFKQYVLMEDAMLIHRISRSPDRRIFYINVGSIPPNEVENFMQKTISTMKRTPLMDNATGEYNLKYNMQNLLEDFYIPMRGNDTTTKIETAPGLQYDGIQDVTYLRDKLFAALKVPKAFMGYEKDLTGKATLAAEDIRFARTIERIQRILVSELTKIALVHLYTQGYDGEAMTNFELSLTTPSIIYDQE
;
A
#
# COMPACT_ATOMS: atom_id res chain seq x y z
N TYR A 1 -31.88 8.95 1.31
CA TYR A 1 -31.50 8.18 0.12
C TYR A 1 -32.49 7.07 -0.24
N LEU A 2 -33.69 7.17 0.27
CA LEU A 2 -34.80 6.34 -0.23
C LEU A 2 -35.11 6.71 -1.69
N PRO A 3 -35.30 5.75 -2.59
CA PRO A 3 -35.46 4.29 -2.36
C PRO A 3 -34.16 3.48 -2.42
N TYR A 4 -33.00 4.09 -2.64
CA TYR A 4 -31.72 3.39 -2.86
C TYR A 4 -30.94 3.20 -1.56
N GLY A 5 -30.36 2.02 -1.36
CA GLY A 5 -29.45 1.74 -0.27
C GLY A 5 -28.08 2.41 -0.44
N ARG A 6 -27.27 2.39 0.62
CA ARG A 6 -25.85 2.75 0.58
C ARG A 6 -25.01 1.51 0.72
N SER A 7 -23.90 1.46 -0.02
CA SER A 7 -22.93 0.39 0.14
C SER A 7 -22.32 0.42 1.55
N TYR A 8 -22.13 -0.75 2.14
CA TYR A 8 -21.42 -0.90 3.42
C TYR A 8 -19.98 -0.37 3.36
N LEU A 9 -19.38 -0.34 2.17
CA LEU A 9 -18.03 0.14 1.91
C LEU A 9 -17.93 1.67 1.79
N GLU A 10 -19.06 2.40 1.71
CA GLU A 10 -19.05 3.84 1.49
C GLU A 10 -18.23 4.63 2.53
N PRO A 11 -18.30 4.33 3.85
CA PRO A 11 -17.49 5.01 4.85
C PRO A 11 -15.98 4.82 4.65
N ALA A 12 -15.57 3.68 4.09
CA ALA A 12 -14.18 3.34 3.87
C ALA A 12 -13.59 3.94 2.59
N ARG A 13 -14.42 4.36 1.63
CA ARG A 13 -14.01 4.81 0.30
C ARG A 13 -12.96 5.92 0.30
N ARG A 14 -13.15 6.94 1.15
CA ARG A 14 -12.21 8.06 1.25
C ARG A 14 -10.88 7.61 1.86
N ILE A 15 -10.96 6.81 2.91
CA ILE A 15 -9.78 6.33 3.65
C ILE A 15 -8.96 5.40 2.77
N PHE A 16 -9.61 4.52 2.01
CA PHE A 16 -8.96 3.61 1.08
C PHE A 16 -8.16 4.37 0.01
N LYS A 17 -8.72 5.43 -0.57
CA LYS A 17 -7.98 6.27 -1.53
C LYS A 17 -6.76 6.94 -0.91
N GLN A 18 -6.87 7.41 0.33
CA GLN A 18 -5.75 8.02 1.05
C GLN A 18 -4.67 6.98 1.39
N TYR A 19 -5.08 5.76 1.74
CA TYR A 19 -4.18 4.66 2.05
C TYR A 19 -3.33 4.27 0.84
N VAL A 20 -3.97 4.01 -0.31
CA VAL A 20 -3.28 3.67 -1.56
C VAL A 20 -2.32 4.78 -1.97
N LEU A 21 -2.76 6.05 -1.94
CA LEU A 21 -1.89 7.18 -2.27
C LEU A 21 -0.67 7.28 -1.34
N MET A 22 -0.84 6.97 -0.06
CA MET A 22 0.26 6.99 0.90
C MET A 22 1.24 5.83 0.68
N GLU A 23 0.75 4.64 0.33
CA GLU A 23 1.61 3.49 -0.04
C GLU A 23 2.45 3.82 -1.28
N ASP A 24 1.82 4.37 -2.32
CA ASP A 24 2.52 4.77 -3.55
C ASP A 24 3.57 5.85 -3.28
N ALA A 25 3.20 6.88 -2.48
CA ALA A 25 4.11 7.94 -2.10
C ALA A 25 5.30 7.42 -1.28
N MET A 26 5.08 6.49 -0.36
CA MET A 26 6.13 5.83 0.42
C MET A 26 7.08 5.05 -0.49
N LEU A 27 6.55 4.30 -1.45
CA LEU A 27 7.35 3.53 -2.40
C LEU A 27 8.21 4.45 -3.26
N ILE A 28 7.62 5.48 -3.85
CA ILE A 28 8.32 6.48 -4.66
C ILE A 28 9.42 7.16 -3.84
N HIS A 29 9.11 7.56 -2.61
CA HIS A 29 10.08 8.20 -1.73
C HIS A 29 11.28 7.28 -1.43
N ARG A 30 11.02 6.00 -1.12
CA ARG A 30 12.08 5.01 -0.86
C ARG A 30 12.96 4.76 -2.07
N ILE A 31 12.37 4.66 -3.26
CA ILE A 31 13.11 4.43 -4.49
C ILE A 31 13.92 5.68 -4.89
N SER A 32 13.33 6.89 -4.79
CA SER A 32 13.93 8.09 -5.33
C SER A 32 14.82 8.85 -4.35
N ARG A 33 14.53 8.78 -3.03
CA ARG A 33 15.18 9.62 -2.02
C ARG A 33 15.98 8.87 -0.96
N SER A 34 15.71 7.59 -0.75
CA SER A 34 16.44 6.78 0.22
C SER A 34 17.88 6.44 -0.21
N PRO A 35 18.19 6.26 -1.50
CA PRO A 35 19.55 5.95 -1.91
C PRO A 35 20.51 7.11 -1.66
N ASP A 36 21.71 6.78 -1.18
CA ASP A 36 22.79 7.73 -1.02
C ASP A 36 23.23 8.27 -2.37
N ARG A 37 23.49 9.57 -2.45
CA ARG A 37 23.99 10.23 -3.66
C ARG A 37 25.47 10.50 -3.53
N ARG A 38 26.23 10.22 -4.57
CA ARG A 38 27.65 10.50 -4.65
C ARG A 38 27.86 11.88 -5.23
N ILE A 39 28.73 12.66 -4.58
CA ILE A 39 29.15 13.98 -5.04
C ILE A 39 30.62 13.89 -5.39
N PHE A 40 30.93 14.08 -6.66
CA PHE A 40 32.28 14.08 -7.18
C PHE A 40 32.78 15.52 -7.30
N TYR A 41 33.74 15.91 -6.48
CA TYR A 41 34.45 17.17 -6.61
C TYR A 41 35.66 16.96 -7.51
N ILE A 42 35.62 17.52 -8.71
CA ILE A 42 36.66 17.34 -9.71
C ILE A 42 37.52 18.59 -9.77
N ASN A 43 38.81 18.47 -9.47
CA ASN A 43 39.71 19.59 -9.58
C ASN A 43 40.00 19.89 -11.04
N VAL A 44 39.63 21.09 -11.49
CA VAL A 44 39.87 21.58 -12.85
C VAL A 44 41.17 22.36 -13.00
N GLY A 45 41.91 22.59 -11.88
CA GLY A 45 43.21 23.24 -11.92
C GLY A 45 43.23 24.60 -12.62
N SER A 46 44.16 24.74 -13.57
CA SER A 46 44.41 26.00 -14.34
C SER A 46 43.59 26.01 -15.68
N ILE A 47 42.65 25.12 -15.89
CA ILE A 47 41.88 25.08 -17.14
C ILE A 47 41.10 26.38 -17.32
N PRO A 48 41.15 27.02 -18.54
CA PRO A 48 40.39 28.22 -18.81
C PRO A 48 38.88 27.99 -18.61
N PRO A 49 38.12 28.98 -18.12
CA PRO A 49 36.69 28.84 -17.84
C PRO A 49 35.87 28.31 -19.02
N ASN A 50 36.27 28.66 -20.24
CA ASN A 50 35.59 28.26 -21.47
C ASN A 50 35.76 26.77 -21.81
N GLU A 51 36.78 26.11 -21.28
CA GLU A 51 37.09 24.70 -21.51
C GLU A 51 36.67 23.78 -20.37
N VAL A 52 36.31 24.37 -19.21
CA VAL A 52 35.90 23.59 -18.00
C VAL A 52 34.70 22.68 -18.30
N GLU A 53 33.71 23.20 -19.02
CA GLU A 53 32.51 22.43 -19.35
C GLU A 53 32.83 21.24 -20.25
N ASN A 54 33.64 21.42 -21.27
CA ASN A 54 34.08 20.33 -22.14
C ASN A 54 34.90 19.28 -21.39
N PHE A 55 35.78 19.73 -20.52
CA PHE A 55 36.56 18.83 -19.66
C PHE A 55 35.67 18.03 -18.73
N MET A 56 34.69 18.66 -18.08
CA MET A 56 33.71 18.02 -17.19
C MET A 56 32.89 16.98 -17.97
N GLN A 57 32.33 17.33 -19.14
CA GLN A 57 31.57 16.39 -19.95
C GLN A 57 32.39 15.16 -20.38
N LYS A 58 33.66 15.37 -20.75
CA LYS A 58 34.56 14.27 -21.12
C LYS A 58 34.86 13.37 -19.90
N THR A 59 35.08 13.96 -18.76
CA THR A 59 35.34 13.23 -17.49
C THR A 59 34.10 12.43 -17.07
N ILE A 60 32.91 13.04 -17.09
CA ILE A 60 31.64 12.40 -16.79
C ILE A 60 31.38 11.25 -17.75
N SER A 61 31.58 11.47 -19.07
CA SER A 61 31.39 10.41 -20.07
C SER A 61 32.35 9.22 -19.87
N THR A 62 33.55 9.50 -19.37
CA THR A 62 34.53 8.44 -19.05
C THR A 62 34.14 7.66 -17.80
N MET A 63 33.58 8.34 -16.80
CA MET A 63 33.11 7.71 -15.57
C MET A 63 31.78 6.95 -15.75
N LYS A 64 30.90 7.41 -16.65
CA LYS A 64 29.60 6.77 -16.96
C LYS A 64 29.68 5.65 -18.00
N ARG A 65 30.85 5.12 -18.31
CA ARG A 65 31.08 4.10 -19.35
C ARG A 65 30.50 2.70 -19.02
N THR A 66 29.33 2.59 -18.53
CA THR A 66 28.63 1.31 -18.44
C THR A 66 27.50 1.30 -19.47
N PRO A 67 27.56 0.46 -20.51
CA PRO A 67 26.48 0.37 -21.49
C PRO A 67 25.21 -0.15 -20.82
N LEU A 68 24.10 0.57 -21.00
CA LEU A 68 22.75 0.16 -20.59
C LEU A 68 22.30 -1.13 -21.30
N MET A 69 22.93 -1.46 -22.38
CA MET A 69 22.62 -2.58 -23.25
C MET A 69 23.91 -3.33 -23.54
N ASP A 70 23.94 -4.61 -23.29
CA ASP A 70 25.05 -5.44 -23.75
C ASP A 70 24.94 -5.57 -25.28
N ASN A 71 25.86 -4.93 -25.99
CA ASN A 71 25.85 -4.92 -27.46
C ASN A 71 26.05 -6.32 -28.06
N ALA A 72 26.47 -7.30 -27.28
CA ALA A 72 26.71 -8.66 -27.74
C ALA A 72 25.48 -9.57 -27.57
N THR A 73 24.68 -9.38 -26.52
CA THR A 73 23.53 -10.23 -26.21
C THR A 73 22.18 -9.56 -26.41
N GLY A 74 22.13 -8.23 -26.52
CA GLY A 74 20.89 -7.47 -26.66
C GLY A 74 20.03 -7.46 -25.38
N GLU A 75 20.54 -8.00 -24.27
CA GLU A 75 19.80 -8.03 -23.02
C GLU A 75 19.95 -6.73 -22.21
N TYR A 76 18.82 -6.28 -21.66
CA TYR A 76 18.80 -5.17 -20.71
C TYR A 76 19.38 -5.59 -19.37
N ASN A 77 20.48 -4.98 -18.96
CA ASN A 77 21.10 -5.25 -17.68
C ASN A 77 20.37 -4.46 -16.57
N LEU A 78 19.29 -5.04 -16.03
CA LEU A 78 18.43 -4.44 -14.99
C LEU A 78 19.21 -4.03 -13.72
N LYS A 79 20.34 -4.66 -13.44
CA LYS A 79 21.24 -4.28 -12.33
C LYS A 79 21.81 -2.87 -12.50
N TYR A 80 22.07 -2.46 -13.74
CA TYR A 80 22.62 -1.12 -14.03
C TYR A 80 21.56 -0.04 -14.18
N ASN A 81 20.32 -0.40 -14.48
CA ASN A 81 19.21 0.56 -14.55
C ASN A 81 18.83 1.14 -13.18
N MET A 82 19.01 0.39 -12.09
CA MET A 82 18.80 0.92 -10.74
C MET A 82 19.88 1.93 -10.32
N GLN A 83 21.10 1.81 -10.83
CA GLN A 83 22.18 2.78 -10.59
C GLN A 83 22.00 4.08 -11.38
N ASN A 84 21.34 4.05 -12.53
CA ASN A 84 21.03 5.24 -13.31
C ASN A 84 19.90 6.12 -12.74
N LEU A 85 19.11 5.60 -11.82
CA LEU A 85 18.13 6.38 -11.04
C LEU A 85 18.81 7.28 -9.99
N LEU A 86 20.10 7.04 -9.72
CA LEU A 86 20.93 7.80 -8.82
C LEU A 86 21.75 8.80 -9.66
N GLU A 87 21.26 10.01 -9.76
CA GLU A 87 22.04 11.09 -10.37
C GLU A 87 23.21 11.43 -9.43
N ASP A 88 24.41 11.08 -9.87
CA ASP A 88 25.64 11.53 -9.24
C ASP A 88 25.84 13.02 -9.55
N PHE A 89 26.29 13.79 -8.56
CA PHE A 89 26.59 15.20 -8.73
C PHE A 89 28.08 15.41 -9.03
N TYR A 90 28.39 16.11 -10.10
CA TYR A 90 29.75 16.44 -10.50
C TYR A 90 29.98 17.94 -10.36
N ILE A 91 30.82 18.33 -9.41
CA ILE A 91 31.07 19.74 -9.07
C ILE A 91 32.52 20.08 -9.45
N PRO A 92 32.76 21.02 -10.38
CA PRO A 92 34.10 21.49 -10.67
C PRO A 92 34.62 22.35 -9.51
N MET A 93 35.79 22.01 -8.99
CA MET A 93 36.47 22.78 -7.94
C MET A 93 37.72 23.44 -8.50
N ARG A 94 37.96 24.67 -8.07
CA ARG A 94 39.19 25.40 -8.37
C ARG A 94 39.81 25.84 -7.06
N GLY A 95 40.89 25.23 -6.71
CA GLY A 95 41.59 25.52 -5.43
C GLY A 95 42.99 24.91 -5.39
N ASN A 96 43.71 25.20 -4.32
CA ASN A 96 45.06 24.72 -4.09
C ASN A 96 45.13 23.23 -3.71
N ASP A 97 44.00 22.61 -3.40
CA ASP A 97 43.90 21.16 -3.17
C ASP A 97 43.88 20.41 -4.49
N THR A 98 44.95 19.68 -4.74
CA THR A 98 45.15 18.88 -5.96
C THR A 98 44.32 17.59 -5.99
N THR A 99 43.51 17.33 -4.97
CA THR A 99 42.86 16.04 -4.79
C THR A 99 41.40 16.08 -5.21
N THR A 100 41.02 15.24 -6.17
CA THR A 100 39.60 14.93 -6.47
C THR A 100 38.99 14.25 -5.23
N LYS A 101 37.91 14.81 -4.70
CA LYS A 101 37.23 14.33 -3.51
C LYS A 101 35.89 13.72 -3.88
N ILE A 102 35.56 12.60 -3.26
CA ILE A 102 34.27 11.95 -3.40
C ILE A 102 33.59 12.01 -2.04
N GLU A 103 32.43 12.63 -1.98
CA GLU A 103 31.58 12.65 -0.79
C GLU A 103 30.27 11.92 -1.06
N THR A 104 29.74 11.31 -0.05
CA THR A 104 28.43 10.67 -0.11
C THR A 104 27.45 11.53 0.65
N ALA A 105 26.45 12.08 -0.04
CA ALA A 105 25.30 12.69 0.62
C ALA A 105 24.35 11.59 1.06
N PRO A 106 24.14 11.39 2.37
CA PRO A 106 23.25 10.34 2.85
C PRO A 106 21.84 10.59 2.36
N GLY A 107 21.17 9.51 1.97
CA GLY A 107 19.76 9.55 1.61
C GLY A 107 18.88 9.90 2.81
N LEU A 108 17.68 10.38 2.53
CA LEU A 108 16.72 10.66 3.58
C LEU A 108 16.20 9.35 4.16
N GLN A 109 16.46 9.10 5.43
CA GLN A 109 15.84 8.02 6.17
C GLN A 109 14.38 8.40 6.46
N TYR A 110 13.46 7.65 5.87
CA TYR A 110 12.03 7.83 6.08
C TYR A 110 11.47 6.66 6.89
N ASP A 111 11.12 6.96 8.14
CA ASP A 111 10.52 6.01 9.08
C ASP A 111 8.96 6.00 9.03
N GLY A 112 8.40 6.52 7.95
CA GLY A 112 6.96 6.78 7.78
C GLY A 112 6.05 5.55 7.65
N ILE A 113 6.49 4.35 8.07
CA ILE A 113 5.62 3.16 8.16
C ILE A 113 4.44 3.41 9.13
N GLN A 114 4.64 4.26 10.13
CA GLN A 114 3.61 4.58 11.11
C GLN A 114 2.40 5.27 10.47
N ASP A 115 2.61 6.15 9.50
CA ASP A 115 1.54 6.86 8.81
C ASP A 115 0.68 5.90 7.96
N VAL A 116 1.33 4.99 7.24
CA VAL A 116 0.66 3.93 6.45
C VAL A 116 -0.12 3.00 7.39
N THR A 117 0.49 2.61 8.51
CA THR A 117 -0.15 1.77 9.51
C THR A 117 -1.37 2.46 10.12
N TYR A 118 -1.28 3.75 10.43
CA TYR A 118 -2.41 4.55 10.93
C TYR A 118 -3.59 4.58 9.94
N LEU A 119 -3.32 4.82 8.65
CA LEU A 119 -4.37 4.83 7.63
C LEU A 119 -4.99 3.45 7.43
N ARG A 120 -4.19 2.38 7.47
CA ARG A 120 -4.67 1.00 7.43
C ARG A 120 -5.59 0.71 8.61
N ASP A 121 -5.18 1.07 9.81
CA ASP A 121 -5.96 0.85 11.04
C ASP A 121 -7.28 1.63 11.01
N LYS A 122 -7.24 2.85 10.50
CA LYS A 122 -8.44 3.67 10.27
C LYS A 122 -9.37 3.05 9.22
N LEU A 123 -8.81 2.40 8.20
CA LEU A 123 -9.58 1.67 7.18
C LEU A 123 -10.32 0.48 7.81
N PHE A 124 -9.65 -0.33 8.62
CA PHE A 124 -10.30 -1.44 9.34
C PHE A 124 -11.40 -0.96 10.29
N ALA A 125 -11.16 0.14 11.00
CA ALA A 125 -12.17 0.76 11.85
C ALA A 125 -13.40 1.23 11.05
N ALA A 126 -13.19 1.81 9.86
CA ALA A 126 -14.28 2.24 8.98
C ALA A 126 -15.10 1.07 8.43
N LEU A 127 -14.45 -0.06 8.15
CA LEU A 127 -15.07 -1.32 7.73
C LEU A 127 -15.66 -2.11 8.90
N LYS A 128 -15.36 -1.72 10.14
CA LYS A 128 -15.73 -2.44 11.38
C LYS A 128 -15.20 -3.88 11.43
N VAL A 129 -14.04 -4.11 10.82
CA VAL A 129 -13.35 -5.40 10.82
C VAL A 129 -12.22 -5.34 11.85
N PRO A 130 -12.18 -6.25 12.83
CA PRO A 130 -11.08 -6.33 13.81
C PRO A 130 -9.77 -6.68 13.12
N LYS A 131 -8.67 -6.07 13.57
CA LYS A 131 -7.32 -6.29 13.00
C LYS A 131 -6.85 -7.74 13.17
N ALA A 132 -7.25 -8.39 14.25
CA ALA A 132 -6.91 -9.77 14.58
C ALA A 132 -7.32 -10.74 13.45
N PHE A 133 -8.49 -10.55 12.84
CA PHE A 133 -8.95 -11.38 11.72
C PHE A 133 -8.12 -11.23 10.44
N MET A 134 -7.39 -10.13 10.32
CA MET A 134 -6.54 -9.85 9.16
C MET A 134 -5.06 -10.21 9.41
N GLY A 135 -4.73 -10.78 10.57
CA GLY A 135 -3.36 -11.18 10.91
C GLY A 135 -2.39 -10.02 11.19
N TYR A 136 -2.89 -8.81 11.38
CA TYR A 136 -2.05 -7.62 11.62
C TYR A 136 -1.78 -7.32 13.09
N GLU A 137 -2.27 -8.11 14.00
CA GLU A 137 -2.01 -7.96 15.43
C GLU A 137 -0.75 -8.75 15.82
N LYS A 138 0.30 -8.01 16.21
CA LYS A 138 1.56 -8.60 16.67
C LYS A 138 1.53 -9.01 18.14
N ASP A 139 0.69 -8.36 18.95
CA ASP A 139 0.57 -8.60 20.38
C ASP A 139 -0.86 -9.00 20.73
N LEU A 140 -1.15 -10.29 20.64
CA LEU A 140 -2.38 -10.88 21.18
C LEU A 140 -2.32 -10.89 22.72
N THR A 141 -2.31 -9.71 23.31
CA THR A 141 -2.27 -9.53 24.77
C THR A 141 -3.63 -9.74 25.43
N GLY A 142 -4.24 -10.89 25.24
CA GLY A 142 -5.39 -11.29 26.02
C GLY A 142 -6.47 -11.97 25.21
N LYS A 143 -6.65 -13.25 25.47
CA LYS A 143 -7.77 -14.06 24.91
C LYS A 143 -9.14 -13.41 25.15
N ALA A 144 -9.31 -12.73 26.28
CA ALA A 144 -10.56 -12.05 26.64
C ALA A 144 -10.89 -10.86 25.73
N THR A 145 -9.89 -10.07 25.32
CA THR A 145 -10.07 -8.94 24.41
C THR A 145 -10.45 -9.42 23.02
N LEU A 146 -9.78 -10.47 22.54
CA LEU A 146 -10.07 -11.10 21.24
C LEU A 146 -11.50 -11.66 21.21
N ALA A 147 -11.94 -12.34 22.26
CA ALA A 147 -13.31 -12.86 22.35
C ALA A 147 -14.36 -11.73 22.35
N ALA A 148 -14.08 -10.61 23.04
CA ALA A 148 -14.98 -9.46 23.02
C ALA A 148 -15.07 -8.78 21.65
N GLU A 149 -13.97 -8.72 20.90
CA GLU A 149 -13.95 -8.21 19.52
C GLU A 149 -14.69 -9.15 18.56
N ASP A 150 -14.52 -10.46 18.73
CA ASP A 150 -15.22 -11.47 17.96
C ASP A 150 -16.75 -11.35 18.10
N ILE A 151 -17.23 -11.24 19.34
CA ILE A 151 -18.66 -11.03 19.61
C ILE A 151 -19.20 -9.74 18.95
N ARG A 152 -18.43 -8.65 18.99
CA ARG A 152 -18.84 -7.39 18.34
C ARG A 152 -18.89 -7.52 16.83
N PHE A 153 -17.93 -8.22 16.25
CA PHE A 153 -17.88 -8.48 14.84
C PHE A 153 -19.02 -9.38 14.39
N ALA A 154 -19.27 -10.48 15.11
CA ALA A 154 -20.38 -11.39 14.86
C ALA A 154 -21.73 -10.64 14.87
N ARG A 155 -22.00 -9.80 15.88
CA ARG A 155 -23.21 -8.96 15.92
C ARG A 155 -23.34 -8.01 14.74
N THR A 156 -22.22 -7.52 14.22
CA THR A 156 -22.24 -6.65 13.03
C THR A 156 -22.63 -7.43 11.79
N ILE A 157 -22.13 -8.65 11.63
CA ILE A 157 -22.48 -9.55 10.53
C ILE A 157 -23.91 -10.02 10.64
N GLU A 158 -24.38 -10.43 11.82
CA GLU A 158 -25.77 -10.83 12.06
C GLU A 158 -26.77 -9.73 11.68
N ARG A 159 -26.42 -8.47 11.92
CA ARG A 159 -27.27 -7.33 11.49
C ARG A 159 -27.40 -7.27 9.97
N ILE A 160 -26.31 -7.52 9.24
CA ILE A 160 -26.33 -7.56 7.76
C ILE A 160 -27.11 -8.78 7.28
N GLN A 161 -26.84 -9.94 7.87
CA GLN A 161 -27.55 -11.19 7.57
C GLN A 161 -29.06 -11.05 7.77
N ARG A 162 -29.49 -10.43 8.86
CA ARG A 162 -30.92 -10.19 9.15
C ARG A 162 -31.62 -9.39 8.05
N ILE A 163 -30.96 -8.37 7.51
CA ILE A 163 -31.50 -7.59 6.39
C ILE A 163 -31.60 -8.45 5.14
N LEU A 164 -30.57 -9.23 4.83
CA LEU A 164 -30.55 -10.14 3.67
C LEU A 164 -31.63 -11.22 3.80
N VAL A 165 -31.74 -11.87 4.96
CA VAL A 165 -32.76 -12.89 5.23
C VAL A 165 -34.17 -12.32 5.05
N SER A 166 -34.42 -11.10 5.57
CA SER A 166 -35.72 -10.44 5.40
C SER A 166 -36.11 -10.24 3.94
N GLU A 167 -35.17 -9.81 3.11
CA GLU A 167 -35.45 -9.62 1.68
C GLU A 167 -35.54 -10.93 0.89
N LEU A 168 -34.71 -11.92 1.22
CA LEU A 168 -34.78 -13.27 0.62
C LEU A 168 -36.09 -13.98 0.99
N THR A 169 -36.57 -13.82 2.23
CA THR A 169 -37.86 -14.36 2.65
C THR A 169 -39.00 -13.81 1.81
N LYS A 170 -39.00 -12.53 1.48
CA LYS A 170 -40.00 -11.95 0.59
C LYS A 170 -39.99 -12.58 -0.81
N ILE A 171 -38.79 -12.80 -1.37
CA ILE A 171 -38.65 -13.48 -2.68
C ILE A 171 -39.14 -14.92 -2.59
N ALA A 172 -38.81 -15.64 -1.49
CA ALA A 172 -39.26 -17.00 -1.27
C ALA A 172 -40.79 -17.08 -1.17
N LEU A 173 -41.44 -16.15 -0.47
CA LEU A 173 -42.93 -16.07 -0.39
C LEU A 173 -43.55 -15.86 -1.75
N VAL A 174 -43.03 -14.95 -2.57
CA VAL A 174 -43.53 -14.75 -3.93
C VAL A 174 -43.37 -16.02 -4.78
N HIS A 175 -42.23 -16.71 -4.65
CA HIS A 175 -41.97 -17.95 -5.35
C HIS A 175 -42.96 -19.04 -4.95
N LEU A 176 -43.19 -19.25 -3.64
CA LEU A 176 -44.15 -20.23 -3.14
C LEU A 176 -45.59 -19.93 -3.61
N TYR A 177 -45.97 -18.66 -3.61
CA TYR A 177 -47.28 -18.23 -4.14
C TYR A 177 -47.45 -18.60 -5.62
N THR A 178 -46.42 -18.38 -6.43
CA THR A 178 -46.46 -18.74 -7.86
C THR A 178 -46.53 -20.27 -8.11
N GLN A 179 -46.06 -21.07 -7.14
CA GLN A 179 -46.14 -22.52 -7.16
C GLN A 179 -47.52 -23.06 -6.68
N GLY A 180 -48.41 -22.18 -6.22
CA GLY A 180 -49.77 -22.52 -5.80
C GLY A 180 -49.89 -22.92 -4.32
N TYR A 181 -48.91 -22.57 -3.49
CA TYR A 181 -49.03 -22.73 -2.05
C TYR A 181 -49.79 -21.55 -1.45
N ASP A 182 -50.78 -21.84 -0.59
CA ASP A 182 -51.58 -20.83 0.09
C ASP A 182 -51.64 -21.07 1.61
N GLY A 183 -51.92 -19.95 2.37
CA GLY A 183 -52.15 -19.99 3.79
C GLY A 183 -50.93 -20.35 4.64
N GLU A 184 -51.08 -21.28 5.59
CA GLU A 184 -50.03 -21.69 6.52
C GLU A 184 -48.82 -22.34 5.82
N ALA A 185 -49.03 -22.99 4.67
CA ALA A 185 -47.94 -23.63 3.91
C ALA A 185 -46.91 -22.60 3.41
N MET A 186 -47.32 -21.34 3.16
CA MET A 186 -46.40 -20.27 2.74
C MET A 186 -45.52 -19.75 3.84
N THR A 187 -45.94 -19.89 5.11
CA THR A 187 -45.20 -19.33 6.26
C THR A 187 -44.44 -20.37 7.07
N ASN A 188 -44.64 -21.66 6.75
CA ASN A 188 -44.03 -22.78 7.45
C ASN A 188 -42.60 -23.09 6.96
N PHE A 189 -41.78 -22.03 6.79
CA PHE A 189 -40.36 -22.19 6.55
C PHE A 189 -39.57 -21.07 7.27
N GLU A 190 -38.39 -21.39 7.68
CA GLU A 190 -37.46 -20.44 8.26
C GLU A 190 -36.16 -20.41 7.45
N LEU A 191 -35.75 -19.22 7.06
CA LEU A 191 -34.51 -18.98 6.34
C LEU A 191 -33.47 -18.48 7.34
N SER A 192 -32.43 -19.25 7.56
CA SER A 192 -31.33 -18.89 8.46
C SER A 192 -30.00 -18.89 7.71
N LEU A 193 -29.10 -18.02 8.11
CA LEU A 193 -27.70 -18.01 7.66
C LEU A 193 -26.83 -18.42 8.83
N THR A 194 -25.76 -19.15 8.53
CA THR A 194 -24.79 -19.61 9.54
C THR A 194 -24.18 -18.41 10.28
N THR A 195 -24.14 -18.49 11.60
CA THR A 195 -23.49 -17.49 12.43
C THR A 195 -21.98 -17.48 12.19
N PRO A 196 -21.33 -16.31 12.10
CA PRO A 196 -19.91 -16.21 11.80
C PRO A 196 -19.00 -16.53 13.00
N SER A 197 -19.54 -16.72 14.18
CA SER A 197 -18.77 -16.98 15.40
C SER A 197 -18.68 -18.47 15.68
N ILE A 198 -17.46 -19.00 15.70
CA ILE A 198 -17.16 -20.40 16.06
C ILE A 198 -17.41 -20.68 17.55
N ILE A 199 -17.52 -19.64 18.38
CA ILE A 199 -17.69 -19.76 19.84
C ILE A 199 -19.09 -20.25 20.21
N TYR A 200 -20.09 -20.03 19.34
CA TYR A 200 -21.47 -20.46 19.57
C TYR A 200 -21.76 -21.92 19.20
N ASP A 201 -20.85 -22.58 18.49
CA ASP A 201 -21.03 -23.98 18.06
C ASP A 201 -20.49 -24.99 19.10
N GLN A 202 -20.11 -24.55 20.31
CA GLN A 202 -19.57 -25.43 21.39
C GLN A 202 -20.46 -25.52 22.62
N GLU A 203 -21.71 -25.11 22.55
CA GLU A 203 -22.79 -25.48 23.48
C GLU A 203 -23.76 -26.45 22.75
#